data_60e895ca353014ea0a4c12af738c85aa
#
_entry.id   60e895ca353014ea0a4c12af738c85aa
#
_cell.length_a   1.000
_cell.length_b   1.000
_cell.length_c   1.000
_cell.angle_alpha   90.00
_cell.angle_beta   90.00
_cell.angle_gamma   90.00
#
_symmetry.space_group_name_H-M   'P 1'
#
loop_
_entity.id
_entity.type
_entity.pdbx_description
1 polymer ?
#
loop_
_entity_poly.entity_id
_entity_poly.type
_entity_poly.pdbx_seq_one_letter_code
_entity_poly.pdbx_strand_id
1 'polypeptide(L)'
;EITTGDWSSDVCSSDLCLVAVGCVEDARDCFLSQKYRSFSELPPGAVVGTSSLRRRSQLSVMRSDLVFSDFRGNLDTRLQKLADGEVDAIILAAAGLLRFGWADRISHYFAIDAMTPPAGQGILAVQCRCEDTEKLRPILQNFASQQAETRAAAERAFLAELQGGCQTPMAVHADVSGDQLILHSFIGTPDGRQTLRRKHTGTIEKAAELGRQAAEEIIAAGGRQFIGPVIPAQPTVIPAQAGISE
;
A
#
# COMPACT_ATOMS: atom_id res chain seq x y z
N GLU A 1 15.00 14.96 2.22
CA GLU A 1 13.58 14.92 2.59
C GLU A 1 13.07 13.49 2.34
N ILE A 2 12.75 12.74 3.41
CA ILE A 2 12.25 11.38 3.29
C ILE A 2 10.75 11.50 3.07
N THR A 3 10.32 11.43 1.82
CA THR A 3 8.90 11.36 1.50
C THR A 3 8.44 9.91 1.65
N THR A 4 7.56 9.63 2.61
CA THR A 4 6.75 8.41 2.67
C THR A 4 5.68 8.49 1.58
N GLY A 5 6.10 8.43 0.31
CA GLY A 5 5.18 8.40 -0.82
C GLY A 5 4.55 7.01 -0.93
N ASP A 6 3.24 6.97 -1.11
CA ASP A 6 2.58 5.80 -1.66
C ASP A 6 3.33 5.38 -2.94
N TRP A 7 3.63 4.10 -3.06
CA TRP A 7 4.26 3.49 -4.23
C TRP A 7 3.28 3.45 -5.43
N SER A 8 2.56 4.54 -5.65
CA SER A 8 1.74 4.66 -6.84
C SER A 8 2.65 4.90 -8.03
N SER A 9 2.38 4.21 -9.11
CA SER A 9 3.05 4.28 -10.40
C SER A 9 3.12 5.70 -11.01
N ASP A 10 2.53 6.67 -10.35
CA ASP A 10 2.35 8.04 -10.86
C ASP A 10 3.55 8.97 -10.61
N VAL A 11 4.62 8.51 -9.94
CA VAL A 11 5.80 9.32 -9.60
C VAL A 11 7.06 8.90 -10.36
N CYS A 12 6.96 8.07 -11.37
CA CYS A 12 8.09 7.87 -12.27
C CYS A 12 8.11 8.98 -13.32
N SER A 13 8.84 10.07 -13.04
CA SER A 13 9.42 10.80 -14.16
C SER A 13 10.34 9.82 -14.90
N SER A 14 10.37 9.88 -16.21
CA SER A 14 11.17 8.99 -17.08
C SER A 14 12.66 8.92 -16.69
N ASP A 15 13.11 9.83 -15.83
CA ASP A 15 14.51 10.03 -15.47
C ASP A 15 14.89 9.49 -14.10
N LEU A 16 13.95 8.89 -13.35
CA LEU A 16 14.19 8.33 -12.02
C LEU A 16 14.20 6.81 -12.04
N CYS A 17 15.21 6.23 -11.40
CA CYS A 17 15.39 4.80 -11.20
C CYS A 17 15.43 4.43 -9.72
N LEU A 18 14.91 3.26 -9.38
CA LEU A 18 15.14 2.65 -8.07
C LEU A 18 16.58 2.15 -8.00
N VAL A 19 17.35 2.66 -7.06
CA VAL A 19 18.76 2.27 -6.86
C VAL A 19 18.93 1.24 -5.76
N ALA A 20 18.10 1.27 -4.72
CA ALA A 20 18.12 0.31 -3.63
C ALA A 20 16.74 0.14 -3.00
N VAL A 21 16.47 -1.08 -2.52
CA VAL A 21 15.24 -1.46 -1.82
C VAL A 21 15.64 -2.18 -0.54
N GLY A 22 15.17 -1.70 0.61
CA GLY A 22 15.59 -2.26 1.90
C GLY A 22 14.66 -1.90 3.06
N CYS A 23 15.14 -2.09 4.27
CA CYS A 23 14.45 -1.73 5.51
C CYS A 23 13.00 -2.22 5.57
N VAL A 24 12.79 -3.54 5.60
CA VAL A 24 11.47 -4.15 5.74
C VAL A 24 10.93 -3.93 7.14
N GLU A 25 9.78 -3.28 7.25
CA GLU A 25 9.01 -3.10 8.48
C GLU A 25 7.68 -3.86 8.36
N ASP A 26 6.93 -4.00 9.45
CA ASP A 26 5.63 -4.67 9.47
C ASP A 26 4.67 -4.06 8.44
N ALA A 27 4.34 -4.84 7.42
CA ALA A 27 3.49 -4.43 6.31
C ALA A 27 1.99 -4.39 6.66
N ARG A 28 1.59 -4.91 7.83
CA ARG A 28 0.18 -5.01 8.19
C ARG A 28 -0.46 -3.62 8.30
N ASP A 29 -1.74 -3.59 8.04
CA ASP A 29 -2.57 -2.48 8.47
C ASP A 29 -2.91 -2.65 9.95
N CYS A 30 -3.10 -1.53 10.65
CA CYS A 30 -3.44 -1.53 12.06
C CYS A 30 -4.65 -0.63 12.35
N PHE A 31 -5.36 -1.00 13.38
CA PHE A 31 -6.53 -0.33 13.90
C PHE A 31 -6.15 0.52 15.11
N LEU A 32 -6.59 1.77 15.13
CA LEU A 32 -6.42 2.68 16.24
C LEU A 32 -7.77 3.25 16.64
N SER A 33 -8.06 3.23 17.92
CA SER A 33 -9.23 3.87 18.51
C SER A 33 -8.95 4.27 19.96
N GLN A 34 -9.59 5.31 20.44
CA GLN A 34 -9.52 5.70 21.85
C GLN A 34 -10.48 4.89 22.73
N LYS A 35 -11.54 4.32 22.14
CA LYS A 35 -12.62 3.67 22.87
C LYS A 35 -12.63 2.16 22.73
N TYR A 36 -12.16 1.64 21.58
CA TYR A 36 -12.30 0.23 21.22
C TYR A 36 -10.94 -0.43 21.04
N ARG A 37 -10.77 -1.64 21.54
CA ARG A 37 -9.52 -2.39 21.50
C ARG A 37 -9.31 -3.13 20.18
N SER A 38 -10.40 -3.44 19.49
CA SER A 38 -10.35 -4.17 18.23
C SER A 38 -11.45 -3.70 17.26
N PHE A 39 -11.26 -4.01 15.98
CA PHE A 39 -12.23 -3.70 14.94
C PHE A 39 -13.58 -4.39 15.15
N SER A 40 -13.59 -5.57 15.76
CA SER A 40 -14.80 -6.33 16.07
C SER A 40 -15.66 -5.70 17.17
N GLU A 41 -15.07 -4.87 18.03
CA GLU A 41 -15.78 -4.19 19.13
C GLU A 41 -16.53 -2.92 18.68
N LEU A 42 -16.32 -2.46 17.45
CA LEU A 42 -17.02 -1.30 16.93
C LEU A 42 -18.54 -1.54 16.90
N PRO A 43 -19.38 -0.61 17.40
CA PRO A 43 -20.82 -0.74 17.28
C PRO A 43 -21.28 -0.59 15.83
N PRO A 44 -22.48 -1.09 15.48
CA PRO A 44 -23.08 -0.83 14.18
C PRO A 44 -23.20 0.68 13.92
N GLY A 45 -22.87 1.10 12.70
CA GLY A 45 -22.86 2.50 12.30
C GLY A 45 -21.65 3.31 12.75
N ALA A 46 -20.68 2.71 13.45
CA ALA A 46 -19.44 3.40 13.84
C ALA A 46 -18.69 3.95 12.62
N VAL A 47 -18.09 5.12 12.78
CA VAL A 47 -17.38 5.83 11.71
C VAL A 47 -15.90 5.47 11.73
N VAL A 48 -15.40 4.89 10.62
CA VAL A 48 -13.99 4.53 10.44
C VAL A 48 -13.34 5.45 9.41
N GLY A 49 -12.30 6.16 9.84
CA GLY A 49 -11.56 7.09 9.01
C GLY A 49 -10.54 6.39 8.10
N THR A 50 -10.79 6.43 6.78
CA THR A 50 -9.84 5.98 5.76
C THR A 50 -10.21 6.53 4.39
N SER A 51 -9.23 7.08 3.66
CA SER A 51 -9.38 7.47 2.24
C SER A 51 -8.90 6.37 1.28
N SER A 52 -8.40 5.25 1.79
CA SER A 52 -7.93 4.14 0.96
C SER A 52 -9.08 3.27 0.50
N LEU A 53 -9.36 3.25 -0.81
CA LEU A 53 -10.37 2.38 -1.40
C LEU A 53 -10.07 0.90 -1.14
N ARG A 54 -8.80 0.52 -1.13
CA ARG A 54 -8.34 -0.83 -0.78
C ARG A 54 -8.75 -1.22 0.64
N ARG A 55 -8.51 -0.33 1.62
CA ARG A 55 -8.90 -0.57 3.01
C ARG A 55 -10.42 -0.63 3.14
N ARG A 56 -11.10 0.37 2.59
CA ARG A 56 -12.55 0.44 2.62
C ARG A 56 -13.20 -0.82 2.06
N SER A 57 -12.79 -1.28 0.88
CA SER A 57 -13.29 -2.50 0.26
C SER A 57 -13.14 -3.72 1.17
N GLN A 58 -11.94 -3.97 1.70
CA GLN A 58 -11.67 -5.13 2.56
C GLN A 58 -12.40 -5.06 3.90
N LEU A 59 -12.48 -3.88 4.51
CA LEU A 59 -13.22 -3.67 5.76
C LEU A 59 -14.73 -3.83 5.58
N SER A 60 -15.28 -3.40 4.43
CA SER A 60 -16.70 -3.59 4.11
C SER A 60 -17.07 -5.06 3.96
N VAL A 61 -16.15 -5.92 3.50
CA VAL A 61 -16.33 -7.38 3.50
C VAL A 61 -16.46 -7.92 4.94
N MET A 62 -15.66 -7.40 5.88
CA MET A 62 -15.68 -7.85 7.27
C MET A 62 -16.89 -7.32 8.05
N ARG A 63 -17.25 -6.05 7.82
CA ARG A 63 -18.27 -5.30 8.55
C ARG A 63 -18.98 -4.31 7.63
N SER A 64 -20.03 -4.76 6.98
CA SER A 64 -20.84 -3.94 6.06
C SER A 64 -21.74 -2.92 6.76
N ASP A 65 -21.85 -3.01 8.07
CA ASP A 65 -22.64 -2.14 8.93
C ASP A 65 -21.90 -0.87 9.39
N LEU A 66 -20.62 -0.72 9.05
CA LEU A 66 -19.81 0.44 9.41
C LEU A 66 -19.89 1.56 8.37
N VAL A 67 -19.64 2.78 8.82
CA VAL A 67 -19.57 3.97 7.97
C VAL A 67 -18.11 4.35 7.72
N PHE A 68 -17.75 4.58 6.47
CA PHE A 68 -16.38 5.00 6.12
C PHE A 68 -16.35 6.47 5.75
N SER A 69 -15.47 7.22 6.41
CA SER A 69 -15.25 8.65 6.15
C SER A 69 -13.90 8.88 5.50
N ASP A 70 -13.84 9.80 4.54
CA ASP A 70 -12.56 10.24 3.98
C ASP A 70 -11.70 10.90 5.06
N PHE A 71 -10.49 10.39 5.24
CA PHE A 71 -9.61 10.79 6.33
C PHE A 71 -8.19 11.04 5.82
N ARG A 72 -7.89 12.32 5.59
CA ARG A 72 -6.64 12.78 4.98
C ARG A 72 -5.81 13.59 5.96
N GLY A 73 -4.52 13.72 5.65
CA GLY A 73 -3.52 14.40 6.44
C GLY A 73 -2.29 13.52 6.65
N ASN A 74 -1.23 14.10 7.19
CA ASN A 74 -0.07 13.34 7.66
C ASN A 74 -0.44 12.50 8.91
N LEU A 75 0.51 11.73 9.43
CA LEU A 75 0.26 10.83 10.55
C LEU A 75 -0.21 11.57 11.79
N ASP A 76 0.47 12.66 12.16
CA ASP A 76 0.14 13.48 13.34
C ASP A 76 -1.27 14.07 13.23
N THR A 77 -1.61 14.64 12.06
CA THR A 77 -2.93 15.21 11.81
C THR A 77 -4.02 14.17 11.97
N ARG A 78 -3.81 12.94 11.47
CA ARG A 78 -4.80 11.87 11.60
C ARG A 78 -4.95 11.41 13.06
N LEU A 79 -3.86 11.31 13.79
CA LEU A 79 -3.91 10.96 15.22
C LEU A 79 -4.61 12.06 16.03
N GLN A 80 -4.36 13.34 15.71
CA GLN A 80 -5.05 14.45 16.37
C GLN A 80 -6.55 14.41 16.11
N LYS A 81 -6.99 14.25 14.88
CA LYS A 81 -8.41 14.14 14.52
C LYS A 81 -9.11 12.95 15.19
N LEU A 82 -8.40 11.83 15.36
CA LEU A 82 -8.91 10.71 16.15
C LEU A 82 -9.06 11.11 17.62
N ALA A 83 -8.07 11.84 18.18
CA ALA A 83 -8.11 12.35 19.54
C ALA A 83 -9.27 13.33 19.76
N ASP A 84 -9.55 14.15 18.77
CA ASP A 84 -10.65 15.14 18.79
C ASP A 84 -12.05 14.49 18.59
N GLY A 85 -12.07 13.17 18.30
CA GLY A 85 -13.31 12.40 18.17
C GLY A 85 -14.05 12.60 16.85
N GLU A 86 -13.37 13.06 15.77
CA GLU A 86 -14.00 13.22 14.43
C GLU A 86 -14.47 11.87 13.88
N VAL A 87 -13.83 10.75 14.30
CA VAL A 87 -14.17 9.37 13.93
C VAL A 87 -13.99 8.44 15.13
N ASP A 88 -14.64 7.28 15.11
CA ASP A 88 -14.51 6.27 16.19
C ASP A 88 -13.21 5.48 16.11
N ALA A 89 -12.67 5.31 14.91
CA ALA A 89 -11.43 4.62 14.66
C ALA A 89 -10.77 5.05 13.35
N ILE A 90 -9.48 4.78 13.20
CA ILE A 90 -8.72 4.97 11.97
C ILE A 90 -7.91 3.71 11.62
N ILE A 91 -7.63 3.55 10.34
CA ILE A 91 -6.79 2.46 9.84
C ILE A 91 -5.53 3.07 9.22
N LEU A 92 -4.38 2.64 9.72
CA LEU A 92 -3.06 3.10 9.27
C LEU A 92 -2.18 1.90 8.88
N ALA A 93 -1.07 2.19 8.18
CA ALA A 93 0.00 1.22 7.99
C ALA A 93 0.83 1.13 9.29
N ALA A 94 1.00 -0.05 9.84
CA ALA A 94 1.78 -0.25 11.07
C ALA A 94 3.22 0.26 10.93
N ALA A 95 3.85 0.04 9.77
CA ALA A 95 5.20 0.49 9.48
C ALA A 95 5.44 1.98 9.78
N GLY A 96 4.46 2.84 9.51
CA GLY A 96 4.57 4.27 9.81
C GLY A 96 4.67 4.53 11.31
N LEU A 97 3.81 3.93 12.10
CA LEU A 97 3.78 4.08 13.56
C LEU A 97 5.03 3.48 14.22
N LEU A 98 5.43 2.28 13.77
CA LEU A 98 6.61 1.59 14.31
C LEU A 98 7.89 2.39 14.10
N ARG A 99 8.08 3.02 12.93
CA ARG A 99 9.23 3.87 12.64
C ARG A 99 9.31 5.14 13.53
N PHE A 100 8.17 5.62 13.98
CA PHE A 100 8.11 6.71 14.95
C PHE A 100 8.19 6.25 16.42
N GLY A 101 8.30 4.94 16.68
CA GLY A 101 8.28 4.39 18.04
C GLY A 101 6.91 4.41 18.71
N TRP A 102 5.82 4.51 17.94
CA TRP A 102 4.44 4.63 18.46
C TRP A 102 3.67 3.31 18.41
N ALA A 103 4.35 2.19 18.66
CA ALA A 103 3.73 0.88 18.71
C ALA A 103 2.60 0.78 19.76
N ASP A 104 2.75 1.50 20.86
CA ASP A 104 1.79 1.58 21.97
C ASP A 104 0.44 2.22 21.58
N ARG A 105 0.41 2.97 20.48
CA ARG A 105 -0.82 3.57 19.95
C ARG A 105 -1.66 2.61 19.11
N ILE A 106 -1.10 1.45 18.75
CA ILE A 106 -1.79 0.43 17.94
C ILE A 106 -2.67 -0.41 18.85
N SER A 107 -3.98 -0.35 18.64
CA SER A 107 -4.94 -1.16 19.39
C SER A 107 -5.03 -2.61 18.87
N HIS A 108 -4.92 -2.79 17.53
CA HIS A 108 -5.01 -4.10 16.91
C HIS A 108 -4.32 -4.13 15.55
N TYR A 109 -3.70 -5.27 15.20
CA TYR A 109 -3.13 -5.53 13.86
C TYR A 109 -4.03 -6.44 13.06
N PHE A 110 -4.29 -6.10 11.81
CA PHE A 110 -5.01 -7.01 10.91
C PHE A 110 -4.07 -8.09 10.38
N ALA A 111 -4.54 -9.33 10.34
CA ALA A 111 -3.83 -10.40 9.66
C ALA A 111 -3.77 -10.15 8.13
N ILE A 112 -2.66 -10.52 7.49
CA ILE A 112 -2.40 -10.29 6.04
C ILE A 112 -3.49 -10.91 5.15
N ASP A 113 -3.96 -12.09 5.51
CA ASP A 113 -5.02 -12.80 4.78
C ASP A 113 -6.40 -12.15 4.94
N ALA A 114 -6.67 -11.53 6.08
CA ALA A 114 -7.89 -10.77 6.32
C ALA A 114 -7.85 -9.40 5.62
N MET A 115 -6.72 -8.71 5.71
CA MET A 115 -6.52 -7.37 5.14
C MET A 115 -5.18 -7.28 4.44
N THR A 116 -5.17 -7.68 3.17
CA THR A 116 -3.97 -7.67 2.34
C THR A 116 -3.44 -6.25 2.16
N PRO A 117 -2.16 -5.97 2.49
CA PRO A 117 -1.52 -4.68 2.27
C PRO A 117 -1.37 -4.32 0.79
N PRO A 118 -1.14 -3.05 0.45
CA PRO A 118 -0.74 -2.67 -0.91
C PRO A 118 0.71 -3.05 -1.17
N ALA A 119 1.08 -3.13 -2.44
CA ALA A 119 2.46 -3.34 -2.85
C ALA A 119 3.41 -2.33 -2.19
N GLY A 120 4.56 -2.81 -1.72
CA GLY A 120 5.61 -2.01 -1.12
C GLY A 120 5.34 -1.53 0.32
N GLN A 121 4.18 -1.81 0.91
CA GLN A 121 3.92 -1.39 2.29
C GLN A 121 4.95 -2.02 3.25
N GLY A 122 5.57 -1.18 4.07
CA GLY A 122 6.64 -1.58 5.00
C GLY A 122 8.04 -1.59 4.40
N ILE A 123 8.19 -1.41 3.09
CA ILE A 123 9.48 -1.35 2.41
C ILE A 123 9.90 0.11 2.25
N LEU A 124 11.18 0.40 2.45
CA LEU A 124 11.80 1.65 2.02
C LEU A 124 12.56 1.44 0.73
N ALA A 125 12.53 2.44 -0.13
CA ALA A 125 13.28 2.44 -1.37
C ALA A 125 13.97 3.77 -1.59
N VAL A 126 15.13 3.73 -2.23
CA VAL A 126 15.88 4.91 -2.63
C VAL A 126 15.76 5.08 -4.13
N GLN A 127 15.32 6.26 -4.54
CA GLN A 127 15.25 6.68 -5.94
C GLN A 127 16.35 7.69 -6.23
N CYS A 128 16.94 7.59 -7.42
CA CYS A 128 17.89 8.59 -7.92
C CYS A 128 17.66 8.83 -9.42
N ARG A 129 18.36 9.79 -10.00
CA ARG A 129 18.42 9.90 -11.46
C ARG A 129 19.02 8.62 -12.04
N CYS A 130 18.51 8.15 -13.17
CA CYS A 130 18.98 6.91 -13.77
C CYS A 130 20.48 6.94 -14.10
N GLU A 131 21.00 8.10 -14.49
CA GLU A 131 22.43 8.33 -14.76
C GLU A 131 23.34 8.15 -13.53
N ASP A 132 22.80 8.36 -12.31
CA ASP A 132 23.55 8.24 -11.05
C ASP A 132 23.47 6.82 -10.44
N THR A 133 22.71 5.90 -11.03
CA THR A 133 22.46 4.57 -10.47
C THR A 133 23.74 3.81 -10.18
N GLU A 134 24.64 3.74 -11.15
CA GLU A 134 25.91 2.99 -11.03
C GLU A 134 26.84 3.58 -9.97
N LYS A 135 26.81 4.89 -9.76
CA LYS A 135 27.59 5.59 -8.75
C LYS A 135 27.04 5.37 -7.34
N LEU A 136 25.70 5.35 -7.20
CA LEU A 136 25.04 5.28 -5.89
C LEU A 136 24.84 3.84 -5.40
N ARG A 137 24.70 2.86 -6.29
CA ARG A 137 24.50 1.45 -5.94
C ARG A 137 25.54 0.90 -4.97
N PRO A 138 26.85 1.09 -5.15
CA PRO A 138 27.86 0.62 -4.20
C PRO A 138 27.76 1.27 -2.81
N ILE A 139 27.31 2.53 -2.76
CA ILE A 139 27.16 3.28 -1.50
C ILE A 139 25.96 2.72 -0.71
N LEU A 140 24.90 2.30 -1.40
CA LEU A 140 23.66 1.81 -0.83
C LEU A 140 23.60 0.29 -0.62
N GLN A 141 24.69 -0.43 -0.88
CA GLN A 141 24.72 -1.90 -0.77
C GLN A 141 24.31 -2.40 0.64
N ASN A 142 24.68 -1.68 1.69
CA ASN A 142 24.32 -2.03 3.07
C ASN A 142 22.85 -1.68 3.42
N PHE A 143 22.19 -0.85 2.62
CA PHE A 143 20.79 -0.58 2.74
C PHE A 143 19.94 -1.62 2.02
N ALA A 144 20.43 -2.17 0.90
CA ALA A 144 19.72 -3.15 0.09
C ALA A 144 19.47 -4.45 0.89
N SER A 145 18.28 -5.01 0.71
CA SER A 145 17.85 -6.26 1.33
C SER A 145 17.30 -7.21 0.28
N GLN A 146 17.89 -8.39 0.16
CA GLN A 146 17.40 -9.44 -0.75
C GLN A 146 15.94 -9.77 -0.51
N GLN A 147 15.50 -9.81 0.74
CA GLN A 147 14.10 -10.04 1.08
C GLN A 147 13.20 -8.92 0.55
N ALA A 148 13.61 -7.64 0.73
CA ALA A 148 12.85 -6.50 0.23
C ALA A 148 12.79 -6.47 -1.30
N GLU A 149 13.90 -6.79 -1.97
CA GLU A 149 13.97 -6.86 -3.44
C GLU A 149 13.08 -7.97 -3.99
N THR A 150 13.11 -9.15 -3.39
CA THR A 150 12.25 -10.30 -3.77
C THR A 150 10.76 -9.94 -3.63
N ARG A 151 10.38 -9.35 -2.49
CA ARG A 151 9.00 -8.88 -2.26
C ARG A 151 8.61 -7.84 -3.31
N ALA A 152 9.42 -6.81 -3.49
CA ALA A 152 9.17 -5.76 -4.45
C ALA A 152 9.06 -6.29 -5.89
N ALA A 153 9.87 -7.28 -6.27
CA ALA A 153 9.82 -7.90 -7.60
C ALA A 153 8.48 -8.61 -7.85
N ALA A 154 7.99 -9.40 -6.89
CA ALA A 154 6.71 -10.10 -7.02
C ALA A 154 5.52 -9.12 -7.04
N GLU A 155 5.49 -8.20 -6.08
CA GLU A 155 4.41 -7.23 -5.92
C GLU A 155 4.31 -6.27 -7.13
N ARG A 156 5.44 -5.78 -7.63
CA ARG A 156 5.49 -4.90 -8.81
C ARG A 156 5.09 -5.63 -10.10
N ALA A 157 5.52 -6.89 -10.26
CA ALA A 157 5.13 -7.68 -11.42
C ALA A 157 3.60 -7.89 -11.47
N PHE A 158 2.98 -8.14 -10.31
CA PHE A 158 1.52 -8.21 -10.19
C PHE A 158 0.84 -6.90 -10.61
N LEU A 159 1.31 -5.76 -10.10
CA LEU A 159 0.73 -4.44 -10.44
C LEU A 159 0.90 -4.09 -11.92
N ALA A 160 2.07 -4.38 -12.49
CA ALA A 160 2.37 -4.09 -13.89
C ALA A 160 1.43 -4.86 -14.84
N GLU A 161 1.11 -6.11 -14.51
CA GLU A 161 0.21 -6.95 -15.32
C GLU A 161 -1.24 -6.48 -15.25
N LEU A 162 -1.71 -6.08 -14.05
CA LEU A 162 -3.07 -5.58 -13.85
C LEU A 162 -3.29 -4.19 -14.45
N GLN A 163 -2.24 -3.38 -14.57
CA GLN A 163 -2.31 -1.99 -15.04
C GLN A 163 -3.32 -1.14 -14.22
N GLY A 164 -3.51 -1.47 -12.96
CA GLY A 164 -4.40 -0.74 -12.06
C GLY A 164 -3.70 0.40 -11.36
N GLY A 165 -4.40 1.53 -11.20
CA GLY A 165 -3.90 2.72 -10.49
C GLY A 165 -4.38 2.81 -9.04
N CYS A 166 -4.00 3.88 -8.34
CA CYS A 166 -4.37 4.16 -6.93
C CYS A 166 -5.88 4.24 -6.68
N GLN A 167 -6.67 4.40 -7.72
CA GLN A 167 -8.15 4.46 -7.65
C GLN A 167 -8.80 3.08 -7.68
N THR A 168 -8.02 2.01 -7.82
CA THR A 168 -8.54 0.64 -7.83
C THR A 168 -8.40 0.03 -6.43
N PRO A 169 -9.47 -0.56 -5.84
CA PRO A 169 -9.40 -1.29 -4.58
C PRO A 169 -8.65 -2.60 -4.76
N MET A 170 -7.34 -2.54 -4.92
CA MET A 170 -6.47 -3.69 -5.10
C MET A 170 -5.37 -3.76 -4.04
N ALA A 171 -4.89 -4.95 -3.78
CA ALA A 171 -3.82 -5.23 -2.85
C ALA A 171 -2.96 -6.40 -3.34
N VAL A 172 -1.70 -6.36 -3.02
CA VAL A 172 -0.78 -7.49 -3.18
C VAL A 172 0.31 -7.40 -2.13
N HIS A 173 0.62 -8.53 -1.52
CA HIS A 173 1.66 -8.64 -0.52
C HIS A 173 2.38 -9.96 -0.63
N ALA A 174 3.70 -9.91 -0.62
CA ALA A 174 4.57 -11.07 -0.68
C ALA A 174 5.26 -11.29 0.68
N ASP A 175 5.09 -12.47 1.26
CA ASP A 175 5.83 -12.94 2.43
C ASP A 175 6.95 -13.87 1.98
N VAL A 176 8.17 -13.60 2.47
CA VAL A 176 9.37 -14.42 2.20
C VAL A 176 9.74 -15.19 3.47
N SER A 177 9.84 -16.51 3.36
CA SER A 177 10.26 -17.39 4.46
C SER A 177 11.23 -18.43 3.93
N GLY A 178 12.53 -18.25 4.19
CA GLY A 178 13.58 -19.05 3.56
C GLY A 178 13.52 -18.92 2.04
N ASP A 179 13.46 -20.04 1.32
CA ASP A 179 13.37 -20.08 -0.14
C ASP A 179 11.92 -20.02 -0.66
N GLN A 180 10.94 -19.93 0.25
CA GLN A 180 9.52 -19.86 -0.12
C GLN A 180 9.04 -18.42 -0.19
N LEU A 181 8.18 -18.17 -1.17
CA LEU A 181 7.45 -16.93 -1.38
C LEU A 181 5.96 -17.22 -1.35
N ILE A 182 5.23 -16.51 -0.50
CA ILE A 182 3.77 -16.55 -0.45
C ILE A 182 3.26 -15.19 -0.90
N LEU A 183 2.44 -15.19 -1.95
CA LEU A 183 1.84 -13.97 -2.50
C LEU A 183 0.34 -13.94 -2.20
N HIS A 184 -0.10 -12.96 -1.43
CA HIS A 184 -1.50 -12.65 -1.19
C HIS A 184 -1.95 -11.56 -2.15
N SER A 185 -3.08 -11.75 -2.80
CA SER A 185 -3.66 -10.75 -3.69
C SER A 185 -5.15 -10.54 -3.42
N PHE A 186 -5.60 -9.31 -3.65
CA PHE A 186 -6.98 -8.90 -3.48
C PHE A 186 -7.33 -7.84 -4.52
N ILE A 187 -8.55 -7.91 -5.07
CA ILE A 187 -9.18 -6.86 -5.84
C ILE A 187 -10.69 -6.91 -5.61
N GLY A 188 -11.36 -5.76 -5.66
CA GLY A 188 -12.81 -5.73 -5.46
C GLY A 188 -13.44 -4.38 -5.75
N THR A 189 -14.75 -4.29 -5.46
CA THR A 189 -15.50 -3.03 -5.50
C THR A 189 -15.25 -2.21 -4.22
N PRO A 190 -15.37 -0.87 -4.26
CA PRO A 190 -15.17 -0.03 -3.09
C PRO A 190 -16.10 -0.36 -1.90
N ASP A 191 -17.28 -0.90 -2.17
CA ASP A 191 -18.28 -1.33 -1.18
C ASP A 191 -18.07 -2.76 -0.67
N GLY A 192 -17.07 -3.47 -1.21
CA GLY A 192 -16.73 -4.85 -0.84
C GLY A 192 -17.74 -5.92 -1.29
N ARG A 193 -18.77 -5.56 -2.08
CA ARG A 193 -19.81 -6.52 -2.51
C ARG A 193 -19.30 -7.57 -3.48
N GLN A 194 -18.34 -7.23 -4.31
CA GLN A 194 -17.69 -8.14 -5.23
C GLN A 194 -16.18 -8.07 -5.01
N THR A 195 -15.59 -9.22 -4.70
CA THR A 195 -14.15 -9.29 -4.41
C THR A 195 -13.56 -10.59 -4.93
N LEU A 196 -12.30 -10.51 -5.33
CA LEU A 196 -11.46 -11.67 -5.63
C LEU A 196 -10.25 -11.64 -4.69
N ARG A 197 -10.00 -12.75 -4.03
CA ARG A 197 -8.84 -12.95 -3.18
C ARG A 197 -8.15 -14.25 -3.58
N ARG A 198 -6.82 -14.20 -3.70
CA ARG A 198 -5.99 -15.36 -4.06
C ARG A 198 -4.75 -15.44 -3.20
N LYS A 199 -4.23 -16.64 -3.07
CA LYS A 199 -2.96 -16.92 -2.41
C LYS A 199 -2.17 -17.87 -3.30
N HIS A 200 -0.94 -17.47 -3.63
CA HIS A 200 -0.02 -18.25 -4.46
C HIS A 200 1.23 -18.57 -3.65
N THR A 201 1.85 -19.69 -3.93
CA THR A 201 3.11 -20.09 -3.31
C THR A 201 4.10 -20.45 -4.41
N GLY A 202 5.33 -20.00 -4.26
CA GLY A 202 6.42 -20.25 -5.19
C GLY A 202 7.77 -20.14 -4.50
N THR A 203 8.82 -20.00 -5.30
CA THR A 203 10.18 -19.80 -4.79
C THR A 203 10.65 -18.37 -5.03
N ILE A 204 11.62 -17.93 -4.24
CA ILE A 204 12.16 -16.56 -4.31
C ILE A 204 12.78 -16.25 -5.67
N GLU A 205 13.38 -17.25 -6.37
CA GLU A 205 14.01 -17.08 -7.68
C GLU A 205 12.96 -16.72 -8.75
N LYS A 206 11.71 -17.15 -8.56
CA LYS A 206 10.59 -16.93 -9.48
C LYS A 206 9.64 -15.84 -9.02
N ALA A 207 10.08 -14.95 -8.16
CA ALA A 207 9.24 -13.94 -7.54
C ALA A 207 8.42 -13.11 -8.55
N ALA A 208 9.05 -12.56 -9.59
CA ALA A 208 8.36 -11.79 -10.61
C ALA A 208 7.41 -12.65 -11.47
N GLU A 209 7.76 -13.91 -11.74
CA GLU A 209 6.90 -14.85 -12.46
C GLU A 209 5.64 -15.15 -11.67
N LEU A 210 5.79 -15.42 -10.35
CA LEU A 210 4.67 -15.63 -9.44
C LEU A 210 3.74 -14.42 -9.39
N GLY A 211 4.29 -13.21 -9.39
CA GLY A 211 3.51 -11.98 -9.45
C GLY A 211 2.66 -11.86 -10.70
N ARG A 212 3.26 -12.11 -11.89
CA ARG A 212 2.52 -12.11 -13.17
C ARG A 212 1.43 -13.18 -13.19
N GLN A 213 1.75 -14.42 -12.82
CA GLN A 213 0.80 -15.53 -12.77
C GLN A 213 -0.40 -15.21 -11.87
N ALA A 214 -0.16 -14.64 -10.68
CA ALA A 214 -1.22 -14.25 -9.77
C ALA A 214 -2.13 -13.16 -10.37
N ALA A 215 -1.58 -12.22 -11.13
CA ALA A 215 -2.35 -11.20 -11.83
C ALA A 215 -3.18 -11.78 -12.99
N GLU A 216 -2.59 -12.67 -13.80
CA GLU A 216 -3.28 -13.37 -14.88
C GLU A 216 -4.48 -14.17 -14.37
N GLU A 217 -4.35 -14.86 -13.25
CA GLU A 217 -5.46 -15.58 -12.63
C GLU A 217 -6.57 -14.65 -12.12
N ILE A 218 -6.23 -13.49 -11.55
CA ILE A 218 -7.19 -12.44 -11.17
C ILE A 218 -7.92 -11.93 -12.42
N ILE A 219 -7.20 -11.67 -13.51
CA ILE A 219 -7.76 -11.22 -14.78
C ILE A 219 -8.71 -12.28 -15.36
N ALA A 220 -8.28 -13.55 -15.40
CA ALA A 220 -9.09 -14.66 -15.90
C ALA A 220 -10.38 -14.87 -15.06
N ALA A 221 -10.32 -14.58 -13.76
CA ALA A 221 -11.48 -14.59 -12.87
C ALA A 221 -12.38 -13.34 -12.99
N GLY A 222 -12.15 -12.47 -13.98
CA GLY A 222 -12.95 -11.27 -14.21
C GLY A 222 -12.49 -10.03 -13.45
N GLY A 223 -11.28 -10.05 -12.86
CA GLY A 223 -10.75 -8.95 -12.05
C GLY A 223 -10.63 -7.62 -12.79
N ARG A 224 -10.50 -7.62 -14.12
CA ARG A 224 -10.45 -6.38 -14.93
C ARG A 224 -11.69 -5.50 -14.78
N GLN A 225 -12.84 -6.06 -14.47
CA GLN A 225 -14.08 -5.27 -14.26
C GLN A 225 -14.01 -4.32 -13.06
N PHE A 226 -13.08 -4.58 -12.11
CA PHE A 226 -12.86 -3.75 -10.93
C PHE A 226 -11.85 -2.62 -11.17
N ILE A 227 -11.10 -2.71 -12.29
CA ILE A 227 -10.13 -1.69 -12.68
C ILE A 227 -10.89 -0.66 -13.51
N GLY A 228 -11.08 0.53 -12.95
CA GLY A 228 -11.67 1.65 -13.71
C GLY A 228 -10.82 1.98 -14.95
N PRO A 229 -11.35 2.75 -15.91
CA PRO A 229 -10.57 3.19 -17.06
C PRO A 229 -9.29 3.87 -16.55
N VAL A 230 -8.14 3.46 -17.10
CA VAL A 230 -6.85 4.10 -16.82
C VAL A 230 -6.99 5.56 -17.28
N ILE A 231 -7.12 6.48 -16.34
CA ILE A 231 -7.04 7.91 -16.67
C ILE A 231 -5.56 8.17 -16.89
N PRO A 232 -5.12 8.46 -18.14
CA PRO A 232 -3.73 8.81 -18.37
C PRO A 232 -3.39 10.03 -17.51
N ALA A 233 -2.26 9.99 -16.82
CA ALA A 233 -1.78 11.10 -16.01
C ALA A 233 -1.81 12.37 -16.86
N GLN A 234 -2.63 13.34 -16.48
CA GLN A 234 -2.58 14.64 -17.13
C GLN A 234 -1.23 15.27 -16.80
N PRO A 235 -0.45 15.76 -17.78
CA PRO A 235 0.76 16.47 -17.49
C PRO A 235 0.43 17.64 -16.57
N THR A 236 1.00 17.65 -15.38
CA THR A 236 0.87 18.78 -14.44
C THR A 236 1.53 19.99 -15.10
N VAL A 237 0.72 20.85 -15.69
CA VAL A 237 1.19 22.15 -16.16
C VAL A 237 1.48 22.97 -14.90
N ILE A 238 2.75 23.07 -14.56
CA ILE A 238 3.22 24.01 -13.52
C ILE A 238 3.02 25.40 -14.14
N PRO A 239 2.14 26.26 -13.60
CA PRO A 239 2.02 27.61 -14.12
C PRO A 239 3.37 28.32 -13.94
N ALA A 240 3.91 28.86 -15.03
CA ALA A 240 5.11 29.67 -15.00
C ALA A 240 4.90 30.78 -13.95
N GLN A 241 5.81 30.84 -12.97
CA GLN A 241 5.80 31.91 -11.97
C GLN A 241 5.80 33.24 -12.68
N ALA A 242 4.77 34.04 -12.44
CA ALA A 242 4.72 35.43 -12.86
C ALA A 242 5.93 36.13 -12.24
N GLY A 243 6.71 36.77 -13.12
CA GLY A 243 7.97 37.44 -12.74
C GLY A 243 7.76 38.42 -11.62
N ILE A 244 8.68 38.40 -10.69
CA ILE A 244 8.90 39.47 -9.72
C ILE A 244 9.46 40.64 -10.55
N SER A 245 8.63 41.64 -10.79
CA SER A 245 9.10 42.95 -11.28
C SER A 245 9.66 43.74 -10.09
N GLU A 246 10.77 44.36 -10.32
CA GLU A 246 11.59 45.20 -9.43
C GLU A 246 10.80 46.22 -8.58
#